data_af3417374556408dc0c2883db45d2108
#
_entry.id   af3417374556408dc0c2883db45d2108
#
_cell.length_a   1.000
_cell.length_b   1.000
_cell.length_c   1.000
_cell.angle_alpha   90.00
_cell.angle_beta   90.00
_cell.angle_gamma   90.00
#
_symmetry.space_group_name_H-M   'P 1'
#
loop_
_entity.id
_entity.type
_entity.pdbx_description
1 polymer ?
#
loop_
_entity_poly.entity_id
_entity_poly.type
_entity_poly.pdbx_seq_one_letter_code
_entity_poly.pdbx_strand_id
1 'polypeptide(L)'
;MVMNFCLHGSARTVEEAVTRAKRAEELGFEAIFFADSQMNNVDPFQAMALCAASTKRIRFGTAVTNMVYRDPSVIANSFATLNEISAGRAIVGMGTGDGPVYSLGRTATKLADFEKGLVIIRDLLHDRGIDVPKSKERAGGNVALKAGKRPVPIFISAEGPKTLRVAGRTCDGIILGTGFDPDVLEWAAARVAEGAKEAVRAPSEIEIMPAGMIVVDDNGDLARKRVRSRMANRAHHNFRFTMETVPEKELAGVQKFMDNFDISKPIEERIDPELVTDYLLERFTIAGTPQECIAKIKRLESEGIRRILLTPPNAIYDQVMELWGGRVIGAY
;
A
#
# COMPACT_ATOMS: atom_id res chain seq x y z
N MET A 1 -5.97 -19.26 10.72
CA MET A 1 -4.80 -18.33 10.51
C MET A 1 -5.28 -16.95 10.92
N VAL A 2 -4.48 -16.18 11.63
CA VAL A 2 -4.89 -14.87 12.17
C VAL A 2 -4.58 -13.77 11.14
N MET A 3 -5.49 -12.79 10.96
CA MET A 3 -5.31 -11.62 10.12
C MET A 3 -4.15 -10.75 10.62
N ASN A 4 -3.28 -10.31 9.73
CA ASN A 4 -2.20 -9.36 9.99
C ASN A 4 -2.63 -7.93 9.66
N PHE A 5 -2.48 -7.02 10.61
CA PHE A 5 -2.89 -5.63 10.49
C PHE A 5 -1.68 -4.74 10.25
N CYS A 6 -1.66 -4.06 9.11
CA CYS A 6 -0.62 -3.11 8.75
C CYS A 6 -1.16 -1.70 8.76
N LEU A 7 -0.35 -0.72 9.15
CA LEU A 7 -0.70 0.69 9.12
C LEU A 7 -0.04 1.41 7.95
N HIS A 8 -0.79 2.28 7.28
CA HIS A 8 -0.22 3.29 6.40
C HIS A 8 0.33 4.43 7.26
N GLY A 9 1.66 4.57 7.29
CA GLY A 9 2.38 5.56 8.08
C GLY A 9 2.45 6.92 7.38
N SER A 10 2.15 7.97 8.14
CA SER A 10 2.34 9.36 7.76
C SER A 10 2.91 10.10 8.96
N ALA A 11 3.96 10.91 8.79
CA ALA A 11 4.54 11.70 9.88
C ALA A 11 5.18 12.97 9.34
N ARG A 12 5.01 14.07 10.07
CA ARG A 12 5.62 15.37 9.75
C ARG A 12 6.95 15.59 10.46
N THR A 13 7.21 14.85 11.53
CA THR A 13 8.48 14.85 12.24
C THR A 13 8.96 13.42 12.45
N VAL A 14 10.26 13.26 12.65
CA VAL A 14 10.87 11.95 12.96
C VAL A 14 10.42 11.44 14.33
N GLU A 15 10.24 12.35 15.28
CA GLU A 15 9.72 12.02 16.63
C GLU A 15 8.30 11.42 16.54
N GLU A 16 7.43 12.04 15.75
CA GLU A 16 6.08 11.53 15.47
C GLU A 16 6.14 10.12 14.86
N ALA A 17 7.02 9.90 13.87
CA ALA A 17 7.19 8.60 13.23
C ALA A 17 7.64 7.51 14.22
N VAL A 18 8.63 7.81 15.06
CA VAL A 18 9.17 6.87 16.07
C VAL A 18 8.13 6.58 17.14
N THR A 19 7.42 7.60 17.62
CA THR A 19 6.36 7.44 18.64
C THR A 19 5.24 6.55 18.10
N ARG A 20 4.75 6.81 16.88
CA ARG A 20 3.72 5.97 16.22
C ARG A 20 4.19 4.55 15.98
N ALA A 21 5.43 4.34 15.56
CA ALA A 21 5.97 3.00 15.32
C ALA A 21 6.04 2.17 16.61
N LYS A 22 6.50 2.75 17.73
CA LYS A 22 6.51 2.10 19.03
C LYS A 22 5.09 1.75 19.48
N ARG A 23 4.18 2.71 19.36
CA ARG A 23 2.81 2.52 19.79
C ARG A 23 2.07 1.49 18.94
N ALA A 24 2.27 1.48 17.62
CA ALA A 24 1.73 0.47 16.74
C ALA A 24 2.23 -0.94 17.09
N GLU A 25 3.51 -1.08 17.45
CA GLU A 25 4.08 -2.35 17.93
C GLU A 25 3.41 -2.83 19.23
N GLU A 26 3.15 -1.94 20.18
CA GLU A 26 2.46 -2.25 21.43
C GLU A 26 1.01 -2.67 21.20
N LEU A 27 0.33 -2.03 20.26
CA LEU A 27 -1.05 -2.30 19.88
C LEU A 27 -1.24 -3.57 19.01
N GLY A 28 -0.15 -4.25 18.63
CA GLY A 28 -0.21 -5.50 17.90
C GLY A 28 -0.28 -5.36 16.38
N PHE A 29 0.01 -4.19 15.82
CA PHE A 29 0.18 -4.07 14.36
C PHE A 29 1.43 -4.81 13.91
N GLU A 30 1.31 -5.53 12.78
CA GLU A 30 2.42 -6.31 12.19
C GLU A 30 3.43 -5.43 11.47
N ALA A 31 2.95 -4.40 10.77
CA ALA A 31 3.82 -3.53 9.98
C ALA A 31 3.31 -2.09 9.93
N ILE A 32 4.24 -1.16 9.67
CA ILE A 32 3.93 0.22 9.29
C ILE A 32 4.59 0.55 7.96
N PHE A 33 3.81 1.07 7.00
CA PHE A 33 4.25 1.42 5.65
C PHE A 33 4.23 2.94 5.48
N PHE A 34 5.39 3.55 5.35
CA PHE A 34 5.52 5.01 5.25
C PHE A 34 5.32 5.50 3.82
N ALA A 35 4.57 6.61 3.68
CA ALA A 35 4.42 7.30 2.39
C ALA A 35 5.71 8.04 2.00
N ASP A 36 6.24 7.79 0.81
CA ASP A 36 7.33 8.58 0.22
C ASP A 36 6.73 9.81 -0.51
N SER A 37 6.36 10.81 0.30
CA SER A 37 5.70 12.04 -0.15
C SER A 37 6.46 13.24 0.41
N GLN A 38 7.51 13.63 -0.29
CA GLN A 38 8.54 14.58 0.14
C GLN A 38 8.03 15.98 0.52
N MET A 39 6.85 16.38 0.02
CA MET A 39 6.26 17.68 0.35
C MET A 39 5.33 17.61 1.59
N ASN A 40 4.98 16.41 2.04
CA ASN A 40 3.99 16.22 3.10
C ASN A 40 4.52 15.49 4.33
N ASN A 41 5.55 14.65 4.16
CA ASN A 41 6.08 13.78 5.20
C ASN A 41 7.60 13.92 5.29
N VAL A 42 8.18 13.50 6.40
CA VAL A 42 9.62 13.29 6.53
C VAL A 42 10.11 12.22 5.55
N ASP A 43 11.39 12.21 5.22
CA ASP A 43 11.98 11.17 4.37
C ASP A 43 11.74 9.78 5.00
N PRO A 44 11.07 8.86 4.28
CA PRO A 44 10.66 7.59 4.85
C PRO A 44 11.84 6.68 5.19
N PHE A 45 12.94 6.74 4.46
CA PHE A 45 14.08 5.85 4.70
C PHE A 45 14.81 6.22 6.00
N GLN A 46 14.98 7.52 6.25
CA GLN A 46 15.58 8.00 7.51
C GLN A 46 14.65 7.73 8.70
N ALA A 47 13.34 8.02 8.54
CA ALA A 47 12.35 7.74 9.56
C ALA A 47 12.28 6.24 9.90
N MET A 48 12.19 5.36 8.89
CA MET A 48 12.15 3.91 9.09
C MET A 48 13.40 3.36 9.77
N ALA A 49 14.60 3.89 9.47
CA ALA A 49 15.83 3.46 10.13
C ALA A 49 15.77 3.72 11.66
N LEU A 50 15.31 4.90 12.07
CA LEU A 50 15.16 5.25 13.47
C LEU A 50 14.02 4.48 14.15
N CYS A 51 12.89 4.27 13.47
CA CYS A 51 11.80 3.42 13.94
C CYS A 51 12.28 1.98 14.16
N ALA A 52 13.03 1.43 13.19
CA ALA A 52 13.56 0.08 13.26
C ALA A 52 14.54 -0.12 14.42
N ALA A 53 15.40 0.87 14.68
CA ALA A 53 16.31 0.86 15.82
C ALA A 53 15.59 1.00 17.17
N SER A 54 14.37 1.56 17.18
CA SER A 54 13.58 1.85 18.37
C SER A 54 12.52 0.78 18.72
N THR A 55 12.36 -0.25 17.87
CA THR A 55 11.34 -1.31 17.98
C THR A 55 11.96 -2.69 17.80
N LYS A 56 11.21 -3.77 18.09
CA LYS A 56 11.75 -5.14 18.07
C LYS A 56 11.01 -6.11 17.13
N ARG A 57 9.72 -5.88 16.85
CA ARG A 57 8.86 -6.83 16.14
C ARG A 57 8.23 -6.27 14.88
N ILE A 58 7.70 -5.03 14.96
CA ILE A 58 6.99 -4.39 13.86
C ILE A 58 7.86 -4.28 12.62
N ARG A 59 7.30 -4.59 11.46
CA ARG A 59 7.96 -4.52 10.15
C ARG A 59 7.81 -3.12 9.55
N PHE A 60 8.70 -2.79 8.61
CA PHE A 60 8.77 -1.47 7.97
C PHE A 60 8.79 -1.57 6.46
N GLY A 61 7.95 -0.77 5.82
CA GLY A 61 7.93 -0.65 4.36
C GLY A 61 7.56 0.74 3.90
N THR A 62 7.52 0.92 2.59
CA THR A 62 6.97 2.13 1.96
C THR A 62 5.61 1.82 1.32
N ALA A 63 4.65 2.74 1.43
CA ALA A 63 3.40 2.68 0.67
C ALA A 63 3.13 4.03 -0.03
N VAL A 64 3.81 4.31 -1.13
CA VAL A 64 4.88 3.53 -1.77
C VAL A 64 6.00 4.49 -2.17
N THR A 65 7.23 3.99 -2.35
CA THR A 65 8.29 4.73 -3.03
C THR A 65 8.22 4.52 -4.56
N ASN A 66 9.01 5.29 -5.31
CA ASN A 66 8.97 5.27 -6.78
C ASN A 66 10.36 5.47 -7.39
N MET A 67 10.48 5.13 -8.69
CA MET A 67 11.73 5.24 -9.46
C MET A 67 11.90 6.59 -10.15
N VAL A 68 10.97 7.54 -9.99
CA VAL A 68 11.09 8.89 -10.57
C VAL A 68 12.16 9.70 -9.84
N TYR A 69 12.31 9.45 -8.53
CA TYR A 69 13.26 10.17 -7.68
C TYR A 69 14.45 9.34 -7.22
N ARG A 70 14.33 8.01 -7.26
CA ARG A 70 15.35 7.10 -6.72
C ARG A 70 15.69 6.02 -7.74
N ASP A 71 16.96 5.87 -8.05
CA ASP A 71 17.45 4.78 -8.90
C ASP A 71 17.12 3.41 -8.27
N PRO A 72 16.77 2.38 -9.06
CA PRO A 72 16.52 1.03 -8.55
C PRO A 72 17.62 0.46 -7.66
N SER A 73 18.87 0.72 -7.99
CA SER A 73 20.03 0.27 -7.19
C SER A 73 20.11 0.97 -5.82
N VAL A 74 19.74 2.25 -5.77
CA VAL A 74 19.68 3.03 -4.52
C VAL A 74 18.53 2.51 -3.64
N ILE A 75 17.37 2.21 -4.23
CA ILE A 75 16.25 1.61 -3.51
C ILE A 75 16.64 0.26 -2.92
N ALA A 76 17.25 -0.63 -3.72
CA ALA A 76 17.71 -1.94 -3.26
C ALA A 76 18.71 -1.82 -2.11
N ASN A 77 19.71 -0.93 -2.23
CA ASN A 77 20.69 -0.70 -1.17
C ASN A 77 20.04 -0.16 0.12
N SER A 78 19.14 0.81 0.00
CA SER A 78 18.44 1.38 1.16
C SER A 78 17.63 0.33 1.91
N PHE A 79 16.91 -0.55 1.20
CA PHE A 79 16.13 -1.62 1.83
C PHE A 79 17.00 -2.75 2.39
N ALA A 80 18.11 -3.11 1.75
CA ALA A 80 19.08 -4.06 2.31
C ALA A 80 19.68 -3.54 3.63
N THR A 81 20.00 -2.24 3.69
CA THR A 81 20.47 -1.57 4.90
C THR A 81 19.39 -1.50 5.98
N LEU A 82 18.15 -1.13 5.62
CA LEU A 82 17.02 -1.12 6.56
C LEU A 82 16.75 -2.52 7.11
N ASN A 83 16.87 -3.56 6.26
CA ASN A 83 16.67 -4.94 6.66
C ASN A 83 17.74 -5.43 7.65
N GLU A 84 18.98 -4.93 7.54
CA GLU A 84 20.05 -5.16 8.51
C GLU A 84 19.73 -4.46 9.84
N ILE A 85 19.44 -3.16 9.83
CA ILE A 85 19.07 -2.37 11.02
C ILE A 85 17.89 -3.00 11.75
N SER A 86 16.88 -3.44 11.01
CA SER A 86 15.65 -4.01 11.55
C SER A 86 15.75 -5.51 11.89
N ALA A 87 16.90 -6.15 11.67
CA ALA A 87 17.08 -7.61 11.84
C ALA A 87 16.13 -8.48 10.99
N GLY A 88 15.81 -8.05 9.77
CA GLY A 88 15.00 -8.84 8.82
C GLY A 88 13.53 -8.40 8.72
N ARG A 89 13.19 -7.18 9.16
CA ARG A 89 11.81 -6.68 9.20
C ARG A 89 11.43 -5.72 8.07
N ALA A 90 12.30 -5.49 7.07
CA ALA A 90 12.03 -4.61 5.95
C ALA A 90 11.09 -5.25 4.90
N ILE A 91 10.31 -4.40 4.22
CA ILE A 91 9.45 -4.74 3.08
C ILE A 91 9.59 -3.62 2.04
N VAL A 92 9.96 -3.95 0.81
CA VAL A 92 9.95 -2.97 -0.29
C VAL A 92 8.51 -2.72 -0.70
N GLY A 93 8.08 -1.46 -0.72
CA GLY A 93 6.78 -1.08 -1.28
C GLY A 93 6.95 -0.08 -2.42
N MET A 94 6.59 -0.45 -3.64
CA MET A 94 6.86 0.30 -4.87
C MET A 94 5.58 0.71 -5.60
N GLY A 95 5.65 1.85 -6.29
CA GLY A 95 4.63 2.30 -7.23
C GLY A 95 5.24 3.01 -8.43
N THR A 96 4.48 3.18 -9.49
CA THR A 96 4.92 3.90 -10.70
C THR A 96 5.14 5.40 -10.46
N GLY A 97 4.56 5.93 -9.40
CA GLY A 97 4.49 7.36 -9.08
C GLY A 97 3.07 7.89 -9.22
N ASP A 98 2.65 8.71 -8.26
CA ASP A 98 1.31 9.30 -8.18
C ASP A 98 1.41 10.74 -7.61
N GLY A 99 0.52 11.16 -6.73
CA GLY A 99 0.41 12.51 -6.18
C GLY A 99 1.74 13.23 -5.92
N PRO A 100 2.71 12.63 -5.20
CA PRO A 100 4.02 13.25 -4.97
C PRO A 100 4.80 13.57 -6.25
N VAL A 101 4.62 12.75 -7.29
CA VAL A 101 5.27 12.94 -8.61
C VAL A 101 4.58 14.05 -9.39
N TYR A 102 3.25 14.02 -9.46
CA TYR A 102 2.45 14.99 -10.18
C TYR A 102 2.50 16.39 -9.56
N SER A 103 2.57 16.49 -8.23
CA SER A 103 2.68 17.77 -7.51
C SER A 103 3.95 18.57 -7.85
N LEU A 104 4.97 17.91 -8.39
CA LEU A 104 6.21 18.55 -8.88
C LEU A 104 6.29 18.62 -10.41
N GLY A 105 5.15 18.47 -11.11
CA GLY A 105 5.09 18.56 -12.56
C GLY A 105 5.83 17.44 -13.30
N ARG A 106 6.11 16.31 -12.61
CA ARG A 106 6.75 15.14 -13.22
C ARG A 106 5.72 14.10 -13.64
N THR A 107 6.13 13.13 -14.43
CA THR A 107 5.29 12.02 -14.89
C THR A 107 5.68 10.72 -14.21
N ALA A 108 4.70 9.86 -13.99
CA ALA A 108 4.92 8.51 -13.47
C ALA A 108 5.84 7.68 -14.38
N THR A 109 6.55 6.74 -13.81
CA THR A 109 7.38 5.78 -14.55
C THR A 109 6.50 4.95 -15.48
N LYS A 110 6.89 4.81 -16.75
CA LYS A 110 6.19 3.95 -17.71
C LYS A 110 6.22 2.50 -17.22
N LEU A 111 5.13 1.76 -17.41
CA LEU A 111 4.99 0.42 -16.84
C LEU A 111 6.11 -0.55 -17.26
N ALA A 112 6.57 -0.49 -18.52
CA ALA A 112 7.68 -1.32 -18.98
C ALA A 112 9.02 -1.00 -18.28
N ASP A 113 9.27 0.28 -18.01
CA ASP A 113 10.49 0.69 -17.31
C ASP A 113 10.37 0.42 -15.80
N PHE A 114 9.15 0.52 -15.25
CA PHE A 114 8.84 0.12 -13.88
C PHE A 114 9.11 -1.39 -13.68
N GLU A 115 8.64 -2.24 -14.58
CA GLU A 115 8.88 -3.68 -14.52
C GLU A 115 10.39 -4.02 -14.60
N LYS A 116 11.14 -3.38 -15.51
CA LYS A 116 12.61 -3.55 -15.58
C LYS A 116 13.29 -3.14 -14.28
N GLY A 117 12.90 -2.02 -13.70
CA GLY A 117 13.45 -1.56 -12.42
C GLY A 117 13.12 -2.50 -11.26
N LEU A 118 11.93 -3.11 -11.23
CA LEU A 118 11.57 -4.14 -10.25
C LEU A 118 12.47 -5.38 -10.37
N VAL A 119 12.80 -5.81 -11.60
CA VAL A 119 13.73 -6.92 -11.83
C VAL A 119 15.11 -6.57 -11.28
N ILE A 120 15.61 -5.36 -11.54
CA ILE A 120 16.90 -4.87 -10.99
C ILE A 120 16.88 -4.92 -9.46
N ILE A 121 15.84 -4.37 -8.83
CA ILE A 121 15.71 -4.36 -7.36
C ILE A 121 15.70 -5.80 -6.83
N ARG A 122 14.91 -6.68 -7.45
CA ARG A 122 14.80 -8.08 -7.04
C ARG A 122 16.14 -8.81 -7.16
N ASP A 123 16.84 -8.65 -8.28
CA ASP A 123 18.10 -9.35 -8.51
C ASP A 123 19.18 -8.88 -7.53
N LEU A 124 19.23 -7.58 -7.21
CA LEU A 124 20.12 -7.05 -6.18
C LEU A 124 19.75 -7.54 -4.78
N LEU A 125 18.45 -7.64 -4.46
CA LEU A 125 17.98 -8.10 -3.14
C LEU A 125 17.96 -9.62 -2.97
N HIS A 126 18.26 -10.39 -4.04
CA HIS A 126 18.38 -11.85 -4.00
C HIS A 126 19.78 -12.34 -4.37
N ASP A 127 20.80 -11.52 -4.24
CA ASP A 127 22.22 -11.85 -4.46
C ASP A 127 22.57 -12.34 -5.88
N ARG A 128 21.71 -12.05 -6.88
CA ARG A 128 21.99 -12.40 -8.27
C ARG A 128 22.87 -11.38 -8.98
N GLY A 129 22.86 -10.14 -8.50
CA GLY A 129 23.50 -9.02 -9.16
C GLY A 129 22.79 -8.62 -10.46
N ILE A 130 23.33 -7.61 -11.11
CA ILE A 130 22.83 -7.08 -12.40
C ILE A 130 23.99 -6.98 -13.40
N ASP A 131 23.73 -7.28 -14.65
CA ASP A 131 24.73 -7.12 -15.71
C ASP A 131 24.77 -5.66 -16.17
N VAL A 132 25.95 -5.06 -16.06
CA VAL A 132 26.21 -3.68 -16.47
C VAL A 132 27.05 -3.71 -17.75
N PRO A 133 26.63 -2.99 -18.81
CA PRO A 133 27.39 -2.93 -20.06
C PRO A 133 28.75 -2.25 -19.85
N LYS A 134 29.71 -2.59 -20.69
CA LYS A 134 30.99 -1.88 -20.75
C LYS A 134 30.80 -0.42 -21.14
N SER A 135 31.46 0.48 -20.43
CA SER A 135 31.57 1.91 -20.77
C SER A 135 33.04 2.34 -20.91
N LYS A 136 33.28 3.59 -21.20
CA LYS A 136 34.65 4.14 -21.21
C LYS A 136 35.31 4.08 -19.84
N GLU A 137 34.51 4.22 -18.78
CA GLU A 137 34.94 4.33 -17.39
C GLU A 137 34.95 2.96 -16.66
N ARG A 138 34.34 1.92 -17.26
CA ARG A 138 34.14 0.63 -16.60
C ARG A 138 34.17 -0.54 -17.59
N ALA A 139 34.78 -1.64 -17.16
CA ALA A 139 34.91 -2.88 -17.94
C ALA A 139 33.56 -3.57 -18.23
N GLY A 140 32.49 -3.26 -17.48
CA GLY A 140 31.22 -3.98 -17.53
C GLY A 140 31.26 -5.26 -16.66
N GLY A 141 30.21 -6.08 -16.76
CA GLY A 141 30.07 -7.35 -16.03
C GLY A 141 29.03 -7.32 -14.94
N ASN A 142 28.93 -8.40 -14.16
CA ASN A 142 27.94 -8.53 -13.10
C ASN A 142 28.31 -7.70 -11.87
N VAL A 143 27.35 -6.94 -11.34
CA VAL A 143 27.50 -6.08 -10.18
C VAL A 143 26.43 -6.42 -9.15
N ALA A 144 26.84 -6.72 -7.93
CA ALA A 144 25.96 -7.05 -6.82
C ALA A 144 26.15 -6.12 -5.63
N LEU A 145 25.17 -6.06 -4.74
CA LEU A 145 25.30 -5.41 -3.45
C LEU A 145 26.30 -6.20 -2.58
N LYS A 146 27.22 -5.47 -1.95
CA LYS A 146 28.24 -6.06 -1.05
C LYS A 146 27.89 -5.90 0.43
N ALA A 147 26.88 -5.09 0.75
CA ALA A 147 26.48 -4.74 2.11
C ALA A 147 24.94 -4.91 2.28
N GLY A 148 24.50 -4.90 3.53
CA GLY A 148 23.10 -5.03 3.91
C GLY A 148 22.64 -6.49 3.99
N LYS A 149 21.49 -6.71 4.62
CA LYS A 149 20.87 -8.03 4.83
C LYS A 149 19.81 -8.31 3.76
N ARG A 150 19.85 -9.47 3.16
CA ARG A 150 18.94 -9.97 2.10
C ARG A 150 18.43 -11.37 2.46
N PRO A 151 17.35 -11.90 1.82
CA PRO A 151 16.46 -11.17 0.90
C PRO A 151 15.52 -10.19 1.59
N VAL A 152 14.87 -9.31 0.78
CA VAL A 152 13.81 -8.41 1.23
C VAL A 152 12.60 -8.60 0.31
N PRO A 153 11.39 -8.88 0.82
CA PRO A 153 10.19 -9.05 0.00
C PRO A 153 9.77 -7.74 -0.67
N ILE A 154 9.26 -7.86 -1.91
CA ILE A 154 8.87 -6.73 -2.76
C ILE A 154 7.36 -6.74 -2.97
N PHE A 155 6.70 -5.68 -2.55
CA PHE A 155 5.29 -5.39 -2.79
C PHE A 155 5.14 -4.20 -3.75
N ILE A 156 4.15 -4.24 -4.64
CA ILE A 156 3.82 -3.07 -5.45
C ILE A 156 2.38 -2.63 -5.23
N SER A 157 2.15 -1.31 -5.28
CA SER A 157 0.78 -0.79 -5.40
C SER A 157 0.29 -1.02 -6.81
N ALA A 158 -0.78 -1.78 -6.95
CA ALA A 158 -1.36 -2.15 -8.23
C ALA A 158 -2.89 -2.08 -8.18
N GLU A 159 -3.49 -1.43 -9.16
CA GLU A 159 -4.94 -1.26 -9.28
C GLU A 159 -5.46 -1.62 -10.68
N GLY A 160 -4.68 -1.32 -11.72
CA GLY A 160 -5.06 -1.62 -13.09
C GLY A 160 -4.60 -3.02 -13.55
N PRO A 161 -5.29 -3.62 -14.56
CA PRO A 161 -5.05 -5.00 -14.98
C PRO A 161 -3.61 -5.26 -15.44
N LYS A 162 -2.98 -4.29 -16.10
CA LYS A 162 -1.59 -4.42 -16.57
C LYS A 162 -0.60 -4.44 -15.40
N THR A 163 -0.80 -3.58 -14.39
CA THR A 163 0.09 -3.51 -13.22
C THR A 163 -0.08 -4.75 -12.34
N LEU A 164 -1.30 -5.29 -12.23
CA LEU A 164 -1.57 -6.55 -11.52
C LEU A 164 -0.83 -7.74 -12.18
N ARG A 165 -0.78 -7.82 -13.51
CA ARG A 165 0.03 -8.83 -14.20
C ARG A 165 1.54 -8.65 -13.95
N VAL A 166 2.04 -7.41 -13.94
CA VAL A 166 3.44 -7.14 -13.56
C VAL A 166 3.73 -7.66 -12.14
N ALA A 167 2.83 -7.42 -11.19
CA ALA A 167 2.97 -7.98 -9.83
C ALA A 167 3.10 -9.50 -9.84
N GLY A 168 2.22 -10.19 -10.57
CA GLY A 168 2.25 -11.64 -10.73
C GLY A 168 3.60 -12.15 -11.25
N ARG A 169 4.19 -11.45 -12.23
CA ARG A 169 5.49 -11.82 -12.79
C ARG A 169 6.67 -11.56 -11.88
N THR A 170 6.66 -10.47 -11.10
CA THR A 170 7.91 -9.92 -10.54
C THR A 170 7.93 -9.76 -9.03
N CYS A 171 6.79 -9.76 -8.33
CA CYS A 171 6.72 -9.36 -6.92
C CYS A 171 6.34 -10.51 -5.98
N ASP A 172 6.54 -10.28 -4.69
CA ASP A 172 6.13 -11.20 -3.62
C ASP A 172 4.74 -10.85 -3.09
N GLY A 173 4.26 -9.62 -3.37
CA GLY A 173 2.94 -9.22 -2.98
C GLY A 173 2.47 -7.92 -3.62
N ILE A 174 1.21 -7.58 -3.31
CA ILE A 174 0.51 -6.40 -3.83
C ILE A 174 -0.11 -5.62 -2.69
N ILE A 175 0.05 -4.30 -2.73
CA ILE A 175 -0.77 -3.34 -2.00
C ILE A 175 -1.94 -3.01 -2.92
N LEU A 176 -3.10 -3.61 -2.67
CA LEU A 176 -4.26 -3.53 -3.55
C LEU A 176 -5.21 -2.42 -3.11
N GLY A 177 -5.21 -1.30 -3.82
CA GLY A 177 -6.07 -0.14 -3.51
C GLY A 177 -7.49 -0.20 -4.08
N THR A 178 -7.93 -1.33 -4.63
CA THR A 178 -9.24 -1.47 -5.31
C THR A 178 -10.42 -1.68 -4.34
N GLY A 179 -10.13 -1.80 -3.05
CA GLY A 179 -11.13 -1.98 -2.00
C GLY A 179 -11.21 -3.39 -1.45
N PHE A 180 -12.28 -3.63 -0.67
CA PHE A 180 -12.52 -4.84 0.11
C PHE A 180 -13.71 -5.68 -0.41
N ASP A 181 -14.26 -5.33 -1.56
CA ASP A 181 -15.38 -6.04 -2.16
C ASP A 181 -14.90 -7.38 -2.77
N PRO A 182 -15.60 -8.51 -2.53
CA PRO A 182 -15.22 -9.82 -3.02
C PRO A 182 -15.02 -9.88 -4.53
N ASP A 183 -15.91 -9.28 -5.31
CA ASP A 183 -15.85 -9.32 -6.78
C ASP A 183 -14.57 -8.66 -7.30
N VAL A 184 -14.17 -7.54 -6.70
CA VAL A 184 -12.93 -6.85 -7.08
C VAL A 184 -11.67 -7.57 -6.59
N LEU A 185 -11.74 -8.25 -5.45
CA LEU A 185 -10.63 -9.07 -4.95
C LEU A 185 -10.40 -10.28 -5.87
N GLU A 186 -11.46 -10.97 -6.26
CA GLU A 186 -11.40 -12.09 -7.23
C GLU A 186 -10.89 -11.62 -8.59
N TRP A 187 -11.43 -10.49 -9.10
CA TRP A 187 -10.96 -9.88 -10.34
C TRP A 187 -9.46 -9.57 -10.30
N ALA A 188 -8.96 -8.99 -9.22
CA ALA A 188 -7.55 -8.67 -9.06
C ALA A 188 -6.68 -9.94 -8.98
N ALA A 189 -7.12 -10.93 -8.19
CA ALA A 189 -6.45 -12.22 -8.06
C ALA A 189 -6.30 -12.94 -9.40
N ALA A 190 -7.33 -12.91 -10.25
CA ALA A 190 -7.28 -13.48 -11.59
C ALA A 190 -6.18 -12.80 -12.46
N ARG A 191 -6.06 -11.47 -12.41
CA ARG A 191 -5.02 -10.72 -13.16
C ARG A 191 -3.61 -11.01 -12.68
N VAL A 192 -3.46 -11.17 -11.36
CA VAL A 192 -2.18 -11.60 -10.75
C VAL A 192 -1.82 -13.01 -11.20
N ALA A 193 -2.79 -13.92 -11.19
CA ALA A 193 -2.59 -15.31 -11.63
C ALA A 193 -2.19 -15.40 -13.12
N GLU A 194 -2.78 -14.55 -13.99
CA GLU A 194 -2.35 -14.44 -15.38
C GLU A 194 -0.86 -14.07 -15.48
N GLY A 195 -0.42 -13.04 -14.75
CA GLY A 195 0.98 -12.63 -14.72
C GLY A 195 1.92 -13.68 -14.12
N ALA A 196 1.52 -14.35 -13.05
CA ALA A 196 2.29 -15.43 -12.44
C ALA A 196 2.51 -16.59 -13.42
N LYS A 197 1.47 -16.98 -14.17
CA LYS A 197 1.54 -18.00 -15.22
C LYS A 197 2.53 -17.62 -16.33
N GLU A 198 2.54 -16.36 -16.76
CA GLU A 198 3.50 -15.85 -17.76
C GLU A 198 4.96 -16.02 -17.29
N ALA A 199 5.21 -15.93 -15.99
CA ALA A 199 6.55 -16.09 -15.38
C ALA A 199 6.82 -17.47 -14.79
N VAL A 200 5.95 -18.47 -15.05
CA VAL A 200 6.04 -19.85 -14.52
C VAL A 200 6.12 -19.86 -12.98
N ARG A 201 5.33 -19.01 -12.33
CA ARG A 201 5.21 -18.91 -10.87
C ARG A 201 3.86 -19.43 -10.40
N ALA A 202 3.78 -19.92 -9.17
CA ALA A 202 2.50 -20.25 -8.55
C ALA A 202 1.80 -18.96 -8.08
N PRO A 203 0.50 -18.74 -8.38
CA PRO A 203 -0.24 -17.58 -7.87
C PRO A 203 -0.21 -17.45 -6.35
N SER A 204 -0.11 -18.58 -5.63
CA SER A 204 -0.01 -18.62 -4.16
C SER A 204 1.30 -18.05 -3.59
N GLU A 205 2.29 -17.79 -4.44
CA GLU A 205 3.52 -17.09 -4.05
C GLU A 205 3.34 -15.58 -3.93
N ILE A 206 2.24 -15.03 -4.45
CA ILE A 206 1.98 -13.59 -4.47
C ILE A 206 0.90 -13.26 -3.45
N GLU A 207 1.27 -12.52 -2.42
CA GLU A 207 0.35 -12.09 -1.37
C GLU A 207 -0.50 -10.91 -1.83
N ILE A 208 -1.81 -10.98 -1.64
CA ILE A 208 -2.72 -9.84 -1.86
C ILE A 208 -3.01 -9.18 -0.53
N MET A 209 -2.62 -7.90 -0.39
CA MET A 209 -2.87 -7.06 0.76
C MET A 209 -3.81 -5.92 0.36
N PRO A 210 -5.14 -6.08 0.55
CA PRO A 210 -6.08 -4.99 0.31
C PRO A 210 -5.79 -3.80 1.21
N ALA A 211 -5.97 -2.59 0.66
CA ALA A 211 -5.73 -1.34 1.34
C ALA A 211 -6.97 -0.46 1.33
N GLY A 212 -7.29 0.16 2.47
CA GLY A 212 -8.41 1.08 2.55
C GLY A 212 -8.43 1.90 3.82
N MET A 213 -9.36 2.86 3.87
CA MET A 213 -9.51 3.73 5.02
C MET A 213 -10.22 3.04 6.17
N ILE A 214 -9.84 3.41 7.39
CA ILE A 214 -10.43 2.86 8.60
C ILE A 214 -10.89 3.97 9.55
N VAL A 215 -12.04 3.77 10.15
CA VAL A 215 -12.46 4.48 11.38
C VAL A 215 -13.32 3.54 12.22
N VAL A 216 -13.03 3.45 13.51
CA VAL A 216 -13.86 2.73 14.47
C VAL A 216 -14.41 3.70 15.51
N ASP A 217 -15.69 3.60 15.84
CA ASP A 217 -16.39 4.42 16.83
C ASP A 217 -17.56 3.62 17.41
N ASP A 218 -18.03 3.96 18.61
CA ASP A 218 -19.23 3.34 19.18
C ASP A 218 -20.49 3.66 18.36
N ASN A 219 -20.47 4.80 17.69
CA ASN A 219 -21.47 5.19 16.71
C ASN A 219 -20.94 4.89 15.29
N GLY A 220 -21.42 3.78 14.69
CA GLY A 220 -21.01 3.35 13.35
C GLY A 220 -21.30 4.38 12.25
N ASP A 221 -22.40 5.14 12.36
CA ASP A 221 -22.72 6.21 11.37
C ASP A 221 -21.74 7.37 11.45
N LEU A 222 -21.31 7.73 12.66
CA LEU A 222 -20.26 8.73 12.84
C LEU A 222 -18.92 8.25 12.25
N ALA A 223 -18.58 6.98 12.45
CA ALA A 223 -17.39 6.38 11.83
C ALA A 223 -17.45 6.49 10.30
N ARG A 224 -18.56 6.08 9.69
CA ARG A 224 -18.79 6.16 8.23
C ARG A 224 -18.76 7.60 7.72
N LYS A 225 -19.35 8.53 8.45
CA LYS A 225 -19.32 9.96 8.08
C LYS A 225 -17.89 10.53 8.01
N ARG A 226 -17.01 10.14 8.94
CA ARG A 226 -15.62 10.62 9.02
C ARG A 226 -14.73 10.17 7.86
N VAL A 227 -15.09 9.11 7.14
CA VAL A 227 -14.30 8.60 6.00
C VAL A 227 -14.83 9.08 4.64
N ARG A 228 -16.08 9.52 4.52
CA ARG A 228 -16.78 9.79 3.25
C ARG A 228 -15.97 10.63 2.27
N SER A 229 -15.60 11.85 2.64
CA SER A 229 -14.94 12.78 1.70
C SER A 229 -13.55 12.30 1.28
N ARG A 230 -12.80 11.68 2.20
CA ARG A 230 -11.42 11.25 1.91
C ARG A 230 -11.36 9.98 1.08
N MET A 231 -12.26 9.02 1.31
CA MET A 231 -12.30 7.80 0.51
C MET A 231 -12.70 8.06 -0.94
N ALA A 232 -13.45 9.15 -1.20
CA ALA A 232 -13.90 9.53 -2.53
C ALA A 232 -12.75 9.69 -3.54
N ASN A 233 -11.61 10.25 -3.11
CA ASN A 233 -10.42 10.34 -3.97
C ASN A 233 -9.90 8.98 -4.42
N ARG A 234 -9.86 8.02 -3.49
CA ARG A 234 -9.42 6.66 -3.81
C ARG A 234 -10.42 5.98 -4.73
N ALA A 235 -11.71 6.10 -4.45
CA ALA A 235 -12.77 5.53 -5.28
C ALA A 235 -12.74 6.09 -6.71
N HIS A 236 -12.67 7.42 -6.87
CA HIS A 236 -12.58 8.06 -8.18
C HIS A 236 -11.34 7.60 -8.96
N HIS A 237 -10.16 7.55 -8.32
CA HIS A 237 -8.95 7.05 -8.97
C HIS A 237 -9.13 5.60 -9.43
N ASN A 238 -9.69 4.75 -8.60
CA ASN A 238 -9.79 3.32 -8.81
C ASN A 238 -10.80 2.94 -9.91
N PHE A 239 -11.99 3.57 -9.93
CA PHE A 239 -13.00 3.26 -10.93
C PHE A 239 -12.60 3.54 -12.37
N ARG A 240 -11.55 4.34 -12.62
CA ARG A 240 -10.95 4.46 -13.96
C ARG A 240 -10.42 3.14 -14.51
N PHE A 241 -10.20 2.14 -13.64
CA PHE A 241 -9.63 0.84 -14.01
C PHE A 241 -10.54 -0.34 -13.67
N THR A 242 -11.56 -0.14 -12.81
CA THR A 242 -12.32 -1.23 -12.20
C THR A 242 -13.85 -1.08 -12.34
N MET A 243 -14.33 -0.25 -13.27
CA MET A 243 -15.78 -0.10 -13.52
C MET A 243 -16.46 -1.43 -13.86
N GLU A 244 -15.77 -2.34 -14.54
CA GLU A 244 -16.27 -3.67 -14.88
C GLU A 244 -16.57 -4.58 -13.67
N THR A 245 -16.04 -4.21 -12.48
CA THR A 245 -16.27 -4.95 -11.23
C THR A 245 -17.41 -4.36 -10.41
N VAL A 246 -18.10 -3.34 -10.91
CA VAL A 246 -19.24 -2.72 -10.21
C VAL A 246 -20.49 -3.53 -10.50
N PRO A 247 -21.22 -4.02 -9.47
CA PRO A 247 -22.49 -4.70 -9.67
C PRO A 247 -23.50 -3.83 -10.45
N GLU A 248 -24.28 -4.43 -11.33
CA GLU A 248 -25.22 -3.74 -12.23
C GLU A 248 -26.15 -2.77 -11.47
N LYS A 249 -26.67 -3.19 -10.33
CA LYS A 249 -27.53 -2.35 -9.47
C LYS A 249 -26.86 -1.10 -8.90
N GLU A 250 -25.52 -1.06 -8.84
CA GLU A 250 -24.74 0.04 -8.29
C GLU A 250 -24.17 0.97 -9.39
N LEU A 251 -24.17 0.54 -10.66
CA LEU A 251 -23.55 1.25 -11.78
C LEU A 251 -24.05 2.70 -11.91
N ALA A 252 -25.36 2.92 -11.81
CA ALA A 252 -25.93 4.27 -11.93
C ALA A 252 -25.45 5.21 -10.83
N GLY A 253 -25.33 4.73 -9.59
CA GLY A 253 -24.82 5.49 -8.45
C GLY A 253 -23.34 5.80 -8.58
N VAL A 254 -22.54 4.81 -9.00
CA VAL A 254 -21.09 4.97 -9.25
C VAL A 254 -20.85 5.93 -10.42
N GLN A 255 -21.61 5.84 -11.50
CA GLN A 255 -21.47 6.77 -12.63
C GLN A 255 -21.79 8.21 -12.20
N LYS A 256 -22.89 8.40 -11.46
CA LYS A 256 -23.23 9.73 -10.92
C LYS A 256 -22.13 10.28 -10.01
N PHE A 257 -21.52 9.44 -9.18
CA PHE A 257 -20.35 9.80 -8.37
C PHE A 257 -19.17 10.24 -9.25
N MET A 258 -18.81 9.48 -10.28
CA MET A 258 -17.71 9.76 -11.19
C MET A 258 -17.90 11.08 -11.95
N ASP A 259 -19.12 11.35 -12.45
CA ASP A 259 -19.45 12.52 -13.26
C ASP A 259 -19.43 13.82 -12.44
N ASN A 260 -19.63 13.73 -11.13
CA ASN A 260 -19.68 14.90 -10.22
C ASN A 260 -18.40 15.09 -9.40
N PHE A 261 -17.36 14.27 -9.60
CA PHE A 261 -16.11 14.41 -8.87
C PHE A 261 -15.21 15.49 -9.49
N ASP A 262 -14.88 16.54 -8.73
CA ASP A 262 -14.04 17.64 -9.19
C ASP A 262 -12.65 17.62 -8.51
N ILE A 263 -11.66 17.10 -9.24
CA ILE A 263 -10.27 16.98 -8.76
C ILE A 263 -9.60 18.35 -8.54
N SER A 264 -10.10 19.43 -9.12
CA SER A 264 -9.53 20.77 -9.00
C SER A 264 -9.80 21.43 -7.65
N LYS A 265 -10.82 20.95 -6.92
CA LYS A 265 -11.21 21.46 -5.61
C LYS A 265 -10.35 20.90 -4.47
N PRO A 266 -10.35 21.57 -3.30
CA PRO A 266 -9.84 20.98 -2.05
C PRO A 266 -10.45 19.60 -1.79
N ILE A 267 -9.70 18.72 -1.14
CA ILE A 267 -10.04 17.29 -0.99
C ILE A 267 -11.44 17.07 -0.37
N GLU A 268 -11.84 17.95 0.55
CA GLU A 268 -13.10 17.88 1.28
C GLU A 268 -14.31 18.38 0.45
N GLU A 269 -14.04 19.07 -0.66
CA GLU A 269 -15.05 19.70 -1.53
C GLU A 269 -15.17 19.05 -2.90
N ARG A 270 -14.38 18.00 -3.18
CA ARG A 270 -14.32 17.34 -4.49
C ARG A 270 -15.57 16.61 -4.90
N ILE A 271 -16.41 16.27 -3.93
CA ILE A 271 -17.66 15.56 -4.15
C ILE A 271 -18.68 15.96 -3.08
N ASP A 272 -19.94 16.05 -3.46
CA ASP A 272 -21.04 16.11 -2.51
C ASP A 272 -21.09 14.79 -1.72
N PRO A 273 -21.00 14.81 -0.38
CA PRO A 273 -21.05 13.62 0.45
C PRO A 273 -22.29 12.73 0.21
N GLU A 274 -23.41 13.30 -0.23
CA GLU A 274 -24.64 12.56 -0.56
C GLU A 274 -24.47 11.63 -1.78
N LEU A 275 -23.47 11.90 -2.63
CA LEU A 275 -23.13 11.05 -3.78
C LEU A 275 -22.20 9.88 -3.42
N VAL A 276 -21.68 9.86 -2.21
CA VAL A 276 -20.91 8.73 -1.69
C VAL A 276 -21.88 7.70 -1.13
N THR A 277 -22.23 6.71 -1.93
CA THR A 277 -23.20 5.66 -1.57
C THR A 277 -22.65 4.70 -0.51
N ASP A 278 -23.53 3.90 0.09
CA ASP A 278 -23.13 2.85 1.04
C ASP A 278 -22.28 1.77 0.37
N TYR A 279 -22.52 1.48 -0.92
CA TYR A 279 -21.66 0.61 -1.71
C TYR A 279 -20.21 1.12 -1.77
N LEU A 280 -20.02 2.42 -2.02
CA LEU A 280 -18.68 3.02 -2.04
C LEU A 280 -17.99 2.92 -0.68
N LEU A 281 -18.73 3.20 0.40
CA LEU A 281 -18.19 3.06 1.76
C LEU A 281 -17.82 1.61 2.06
N GLU A 282 -18.70 0.68 1.76
CA GLU A 282 -18.46 -0.75 1.98
C GLU A 282 -17.26 -1.25 1.17
N ARG A 283 -17.13 -0.82 -0.08
CA ARG A 283 -16.03 -1.22 -0.94
C ARG A 283 -14.67 -0.68 -0.49
N PHE A 284 -14.57 0.59 -0.10
CA PHE A 284 -13.26 1.24 0.10
C PHE A 284 -12.88 1.48 1.56
N THR A 285 -13.71 1.12 2.52
CA THR A 285 -13.43 1.41 3.93
C THR A 285 -13.75 0.23 4.85
N ILE A 286 -13.11 0.19 6.01
CA ILE A 286 -13.58 -0.58 7.16
C ILE A 286 -13.94 0.45 8.23
N ALA A 287 -15.19 0.90 8.23
CA ALA A 287 -15.67 1.97 9.10
C ALA A 287 -17.00 1.58 9.75
N GLY A 288 -17.06 1.67 11.08
CA GLY A 288 -18.23 1.27 11.83
C GLY A 288 -17.94 1.07 13.32
N THR A 289 -18.82 0.35 13.99
CA THR A 289 -18.57 -0.13 15.35
C THR A 289 -17.47 -1.20 15.36
N PRO A 290 -16.83 -1.48 16.52
CA PRO A 290 -15.85 -2.56 16.62
C PRO A 290 -16.38 -3.90 16.07
N GLN A 291 -17.64 -4.23 16.38
CA GLN A 291 -18.29 -5.48 15.93
C GLN A 291 -18.45 -5.51 14.40
N GLU A 292 -18.90 -4.42 13.78
CA GLU A 292 -19.00 -4.30 12.32
C GLU A 292 -17.62 -4.43 11.65
N CYS A 293 -16.58 -3.77 12.20
CA CYS A 293 -15.21 -3.88 11.71
C CYS A 293 -14.70 -5.33 11.79
N ILE A 294 -14.87 -5.99 12.95
CA ILE A 294 -14.46 -7.39 13.15
C ILE A 294 -15.21 -8.33 12.20
N ALA A 295 -16.52 -8.14 12.00
CA ALA A 295 -17.32 -8.95 11.08
C ALA A 295 -16.78 -8.83 9.65
N LYS A 296 -16.43 -7.62 9.20
CA LYS A 296 -15.83 -7.39 7.87
C LYS A 296 -14.46 -8.04 7.73
N ILE A 297 -13.60 -7.95 8.76
CA ILE A 297 -12.29 -8.60 8.78
C ILE A 297 -12.44 -10.12 8.66
N LYS A 298 -13.35 -10.74 9.41
CA LYS A 298 -13.62 -12.19 9.36
C LYS A 298 -14.10 -12.64 7.97
N ARG A 299 -14.91 -11.82 7.30
CA ARG A 299 -15.31 -12.09 5.91
C ARG A 299 -14.08 -12.09 4.98
N LEU A 300 -13.22 -11.05 5.04
CA LEU A 300 -11.99 -11.00 4.26
C LEU A 300 -11.08 -12.20 4.54
N GLU A 301 -10.98 -12.63 5.79
CA GLU A 301 -10.19 -13.80 6.17
C GLU A 301 -10.75 -15.08 5.55
N SER A 302 -12.09 -15.24 5.49
CA SER A 302 -12.73 -16.37 4.84
C SER A 302 -12.50 -16.42 3.31
N GLU A 303 -12.25 -15.27 2.69
CA GLU A 303 -11.88 -15.12 1.27
C GLU A 303 -10.38 -15.34 1.02
N GLY A 304 -9.62 -15.72 2.05
CA GLY A 304 -8.20 -16.02 1.92
C GLY A 304 -7.25 -14.84 2.15
N ILE A 305 -7.76 -13.66 2.45
CA ILE A 305 -6.93 -12.50 2.79
C ILE A 305 -6.24 -12.74 4.15
N ARG A 306 -4.95 -12.46 4.20
CA ARG A 306 -4.12 -12.70 5.41
C ARG A 306 -3.50 -11.42 5.97
N ARG A 307 -3.49 -10.35 5.19
CA ARG A 307 -2.94 -9.06 5.58
C ARG A 307 -3.76 -7.94 4.95
N ILE A 308 -3.98 -6.87 5.71
CA ILE A 308 -4.67 -5.67 5.25
C ILE A 308 -3.87 -4.42 5.62
N LEU A 309 -3.84 -3.44 4.72
CA LEU A 309 -3.20 -2.14 4.95
C LEU A 309 -4.27 -1.10 5.30
N LEU A 310 -4.20 -0.61 6.52
CA LEU A 310 -5.18 0.26 7.15
C LEU A 310 -4.71 1.71 7.11
N THR A 311 -5.55 2.61 6.59
CA THR A 311 -5.24 4.03 6.44
C THR A 311 -6.14 4.87 7.34
N PRO A 312 -5.70 5.25 8.55
CA PRO A 312 -6.43 6.22 9.37
C PRO A 312 -6.47 7.59 8.70
N PRO A 313 -7.56 8.39 8.84
CA PRO A 313 -7.55 9.79 8.43
C PRO A 313 -6.51 10.60 9.21
N ASN A 314 -5.68 11.41 8.52
CA ASN A 314 -4.57 12.13 9.15
C ASN A 314 -4.97 13.00 10.34
N ALA A 315 -6.14 13.66 10.28
CA ALA A 315 -6.60 14.54 11.35
C ALA A 315 -6.90 13.82 12.68
N ILE A 316 -7.19 12.53 12.63
CA ILE A 316 -7.54 11.68 13.78
C ILE A 316 -6.70 10.39 13.82
N TYR A 317 -5.51 10.44 13.22
CA TYR A 317 -4.66 9.25 13.00
C TYR A 317 -4.40 8.49 14.30
N ASP A 318 -3.87 9.17 15.31
CA ASP A 318 -3.48 8.54 16.57
C ASP A 318 -4.70 8.03 17.34
N GLN A 319 -5.82 8.77 17.33
CA GLN A 319 -7.08 8.32 17.92
C GLN A 319 -7.59 7.02 17.27
N VAL A 320 -7.59 6.97 15.94
CA VAL A 320 -8.06 5.78 15.20
C VAL A 320 -7.12 4.60 15.41
N MET A 321 -5.81 4.83 15.41
CA MET A 321 -4.80 3.79 15.69
C MET A 321 -5.02 3.17 17.08
N GLU A 322 -5.22 3.99 18.12
CA GLU A 322 -5.47 3.54 19.51
C GLU A 322 -6.77 2.74 19.60
N LEU A 323 -7.87 3.27 19.07
CA LEU A 323 -9.15 2.58 19.11
C LEU A 323 -9.13 1.26 18.34
N TRP A 324 -8.49 1.27 17.16
CA TRP A 324 -8.35 0.07 16.35
C TRP A 324 -7.53 -1.02 17.05
N GLY A 325 -6.35 -0.64 17.58
CA GLY A 325 -5.51 -1.57 18.32
C GLY A 325 -6.21 -2.16 19.55
N GLY A 326 -6.82 -1.32 20.39
CA GLY A 326 -7.45 -1.75 21.62
C GLY A 326 -8.78 -2.48 21.44
N ARG A 327 -9.59 -2.11 20.44
CA ARG A 327 -10.99 -2.57 20.31
C ARG A 327 -11.25 -3.51 19.14
N VAL A 328 -10.35 -3.54 18.16
CA VAL A 328 -10.45 -4.45 17.02
C VAL A 328 -9.37 -5.52 17.10
N ILE A 329 -8.08 -5.15 17.10
CA ILE A 329 -6.98 -6.14 17.19
C ILE A 329 -7.03 -6.90 18.50
N GLY A 330 -7.20 -6.19 19.61
CA GLY A 330 -7.24 -6.81 20.96
C GLY A 330 -8.45 -7.71 21.22
N ALA A 331 -9.51 -7.59 20.37
CA ALA A 331 -10.72 -8.41 20.47
C ALA A 331 -10.83 -9.46 19.35
N TYR A 332 -9.92 -9.44 18.38
CA TYR A 332 -9.85 -10.35 17.24
C TYR A 332 -8.99 -11.58 17.55
#